data_c1ee1f5e85f29fc1abba84081b0922a2
#
_entry.id   c1ee1f5e85f29fc1abba84081b0922a2
#
_cell.length_a   1.000
_cell.length_b   1.000
_cell.length_c   1.000
_cell.angle_alpha   90.00
_cell.angle_beta   90.00
_cell.angle_gamma   90.00
#
_symmetry.space_group_name_H-M   'P 1'
#
loop_
_entity.id
_entity.type
_entity.pdbx_description
1 polymer ?
#
loop_
_entity_poly.entity_id
_entity_poly.type
_entity_poly.pdbx_seq_one_letter_code
_entity_poly.pdbx_strand_id
1 'polypeptide(L)'
;MTTPDPEPRWLEEDERDAWGAFARMLMWLPAALDDQLQRDSGLSHYEYGILAALSAAEAATLRMSELAIYANGSLSRLSRGVARLERRGWVTRKPDPADGRYTLATLTDDGRSVLVEAAPGHVEAVNRLVFDVLTTAQAHQLRIIAGRDSLADGARQAPVFFLDRSLSAY
;
A
#
# COMPACT_ATOMS: atom_id res chain seq x y z
N MET A 1 -6.00 47.84 -5.63
CA MET A 1 -4.56 47.53 -5.44
C MET A 1 -4.48 46.09 -5.00
N THR A 2 -4.15 45.18 -5.92
CA THR A 2 -3.96 43.75 -5.63
C THR A 2 -2.59 43.59 -4.98
N THR A 3 -2.54 43.16 -3.74
CA THR A 3 -1.28 42.79 -3.08
C THR A 3 -0.63 41.69 -3.92
N PRO A 4 0.63 41.81 -4.35
CA PRO A 4 1.27 40.72 -5.05
C PRO A 4 1.29 39.48 -4.17
N ASP A 5 0.92 38.35 -4.74
CA ASP A 5 1.00 37.03 -4.08
C ASP A 5 2.46 36.82 -3.62
N PRO A 6 2.69 36.38 -2.37
CA PRO A 6 4.05 36.20 -1.89
C PRO A 6 4.78 35.18 -2.78
N GLU A 7 6.00 35.53 -3.20
CA GLU A 7 6.84 34.61 -3.97
C GLU A 7 7.01 33.28 -3.22
N PRO A 8 6.94 32.14 -3.92
CA PRO A 8 7.10 30.85 -3.30
C PRO A 8 8.51 30.69 -2.71
N ARG A 9 8.62 30.06 -1.54
CA ARG A 9 9.92 29.67 -1.01
C ARG A 9 10.51 28.56 -1.87
N TRP A 10 11.59 28.86 -2.58
CA TRP A 10 12.34 27.88 -3.35
C TRP A 10 13.16 26.95 -2.43
N LEU A 11 13.44 25.73 -2.92
CA LEU A 11 14.26 24.77 -2.18
C LEU A 11 15.72 25.21 -2.17
N GLU A 12 16.35 25.12 -0.99
CA GLU A 12 17.80 25.24 -0.84
C GLU A 12 18.54 24.05 -1.48
N GLU A 13 19.86 24.13 -1.63
CA GLU A 13 20.66 23.11 -2.32
C GLU A 13 20.48 21.72 -1.69
N ASP A 14 20.65 21.60 -0.38
CA ASP A 14 20.46 20.35 0.36
C ASP A 14 19.03 19.82 0.25
N GLU A 15 18.02 20.69 0.24
CA GLU A 15 16.61 20.32 0.08
C GLU A 15 16.32 19.77 -1.32
N ARG A 16 16.94 20.37 -2.37
CA ARG A 16 16.83 19.88 -3.75
C ARG A 16 17.44 18.49 -3.91
N ASP A 17 18.60 18.27 -3.30
CA ASP A 17 19.30 16.98 -3.36
C ASP A 17 18.51 15.89 -2.63
N ALA A 18 18.02 16.19 -1.43
CA ALA A 18 17.15 15.31 -0.68
C ALA A 18 15.86 14.98 -1.46
N TRP A 19 15.21 16.00 -2.02
CA TRP A 19 14.01 15.82 -2.84
C TRP A 19 14.30 14.97 -4.08
N GLY A 20 15.40 15.24 -4.79
CA GLY A 20 15.79 14.48 -5.98
C GLY A 20 16.04 13.00 -5.68
N ALA A 21 16.71 12.68 -4.56
CA ALA A 21 16.91 11.31 -4.10
C ALA A 21 15.60 10.62 -3.74
N PHE A 22 14.76 11.30 -2.96
CA PHE A 22 13.45 10.79 -2.55
C PHE A 22 12.49 10.58 -3.73
N ALA A 23 12.42 11.54 -4.65
CA ALA A 23 11.59 11.43 -5.85
C ALA A 23 11.99 10.24 -6.74
N ARG A 24 13.31 10.01 -6.93
CA ARG A 24 13.80 8.82 -7.65
C ARG A 24 13.36 7.52 -6.95
N MET A 25 13.43 7.45 -5.62
CA MET A 25 12.99 6.27 -4.86
C MET A 25 11.48 6.04 -5.01
N LEU A 26 10.66 7.11 -4.94
CA LEU A 26 9.21 7.02 -5.12
C LEU A 26 8.80 6.50 -6.51
N MET A 27 9.60 6.78 -7.54
CA MET A 27 9.33 6.31 -8.90
C MET A 27 9.83 4.88 -9.12
N TRP A 28 11.01 4.56 -8.60
CA TRP A 28 11.68 3.29 -8.87
C TRP A 28 11.18 2.14 -7.97
N LEU A 29 11.04 2.37 -6.66
CA LEU A 29 10.74 1.31 -5.70
C LEU A 29 9.38 0.62 -5.95
N PRO A 30 8.27 1.35 -6.20
CA PRO A 30 7.00 0.70 -6.52
C PRO A 30 7.06 -0.17 -7.78
N ALA A 31 7.80 0.26 -8.81
CA ALA A 31 7.97 -0.51 -10.04
C ALA A 31 8.78 -1.79 -9.79
N ALA A 32 9.87 -1.71 -9.02
CA ALA A 32 10.70 -2.87 -8.69
C ALA A 32 9.95 -3.93 -7.86
N LEU A 33 9.08 -3.48 -6.92
CA LEU A 33 8.21 -4.37 -6.15
C LEU A 33 7.08 -4.97 -7.00
N ASP A 34 6.51 -4.19 -7.92
CA ASP A 34 5.51 -4.68 -8.87
C ASP A 34 6.10 -5.75 -9.80
N ASP A 35 7.26 -5.52 -10.36
CA ASP A 35 7.99 -6.47 -11.20
C ASP A 35 8.29 -7.78 -10.46
N GLN A 36 8.68 -7.72 -9.18
CA GLN A 36 8.92 -8.92 -8.37
C GLN A 36 7.62 -9.71 -8.19
N LEU A 37 6.54 -9.07 -7.72
CA LEU A 37 5.26 -9.75 -7.48
C LEU A 37 4.65 -10.32 -8.77
N GLN A 38 4.77 -9.60 -9.89
CA GLN A 38 4.30 -10.11 -11.18
C GLN A 38 5.04 -11.38 -11.61
N ARG A 39 6.37 -11.43 -11.44
CA ARG A 39 7.17 -12.62 -11.81
C ARG A 39 6.87 -13.82 -10.92
N ASP A 40 6.75 -13.58 -9.59
CA ASP A 40 6.75 -14.66 -8.62
C ASP A 40 5.32 -15.21 -8.34
N SER A 41 4.30 -14.36 -8.44
CA SER A 41 2.92 -14.69 -8.07
C SER A 41 1.85 -14.24 -9.07
N GLY A 42 2.22 -13.51 -10.13
CA GLY A 42 1.28 -12.93 -11.09
C GLY A 42 0.36 -11.87 -10.47
N LEU A 43 0.76 -11.29 -9.33
CA LEU A 43 0.09 -10.17 -8.66
C LEU A 43 0.76 -8.86 -9.03
N SER A 44 -0.01 -7.80 -9.25
CA SER A 44 0.56 -6.46 -9.17
C SER A 44 0.76 -6.07 -7.69
N HIS A 45 1.72 -5.15 -7.44
CA HIS A 45 1.93 -4.60 -6.09
C HIS A 45 0.64 -3.97 -5.53
N TYR A 46 -0.18 -3.38 -6.39
CA TYR A 46 -1.49 -2.85 -6.02
C TYR A 46 -2.48 -3.94 -5.60
N GLU A 47 -2.53 -5.07 -6.31
CA GLU A 47 -3.39 -6.22 -5.97
C GLU A 47 -2.92 -6.92 -4.69
N TYR A 48 -1.61 -7.08 -4.50
CA TYR A 48 -1.04 -7.55 -3.24
C TYR A 48 -1.47 -6.66 -2.07
N GLY A 49 -1.40 -5.34 -2.22
CA GLY A 49 -1.85 -4.39 -1.21
C GLY A 49 -3.35 -4.50 -0.88
N ILE A 50 -4.20 -4.78 -1.85
CA ILE A 50 -5.64 -5.03 -1.62
C ILE A 50 -5.84 -6.30 -0.79
N LEU A 51 -5.18 -7.42 -1.15
CA LEU A 51 -5.29 -8.68 -0.41
C LEU A 51 -4.75 -8.53 1.02
N ALA A 52 -3.62 -7.85 1.19
CA ALA A 52 -3.02 -7.58 2.50
C ALA A 52 -3.94 -6.72 3.38
N ALA A 53 -4.54 -5.66 2.83
CA ALA A 53 -5.49 -4.82 3.57
C ALA A 53 -6.73 -5.61 4.02
N LEU A 54 -7.27 -6.46 3.15
CA LEU A 54 -8.40 -7.32 3.50
C LEU A 54 -8.00 -8.36 4.56
N SER A 55 -6.83 -8.97 4.43
CA SER A 55 -6.33 -9.96 5.40
C SER A 55 -6.18 -9.41 6.81
N ALA A 56 -5.87 -8.12 6.93
CA ALA A 56 -5.70 -7.41 8.19
C ALA A 56 -7.03 -6.97 8.84
N ALA A 57 -8.09 -6.93 8.06
CA ALA A 57 -9.38 -6.44 8.53
C ALA A 57 -10.13 -7.50 9.34
N GLU A 58 -11.03 -7.06 10.21
CA GLU A 58 -11.94 -7.94 10.93
C GLU A 58 -12.76 -8.80 9.96
N ALA A 59 -12.84 -10.09 10.21
CA ALA A 59 -13.47 -11.07 9.30
C ALA A 59 -12.98 -10.97 7.85
N ALA A 60 -11.75 -10.50 7.62
CA ALA A 60 -11.14 -10.28 6.31
C ALA A 60 -12.02 -9.47 5.33
N THR A 61 -12.78 -8.50 5.85
CA THR A 61 -13.81 -7.77 5.10
C THR A 61 -13.70 -6.27 5.33
N LEU A 62 -13.79 -5.49 4.24
CA LEU A 62 -13.84 -4.03 4.28
C LEU A 62 -14.91 -3.50 3.31
N ARG A 63 -15.46 -2.32 3.63
CA ARG A 63 -16.22 -1.56 2.64
C ARG A 63 -15.30 -1.08 1.51
N MET A 64 -15.81 -1.06 0.28
CA MET A 64 -15.03 -0.58 -0.88
C MET A 64 -14.50 0.84 -0.69
N SER A 65 -15.24 1.72 0.00
CA SER A 65 -14.78 3.08 0.31
C SER A 65 -13.61 3.11 1.29
N GLU A 66 -13.60 2.24 2.29
CA GLU A 66 -12.51 2.10 3.25
C GLU A 66 -11.27 1.50 2.58
N LEU A 67 -11.48 0.44 1.81
CA LEU A 67 -10.41 -0.22 1.06
C LEU A 67 -9.74 0.74 0.05
N ALA A 68 -10.48 1.72 -0.53
CA ALA A 68 -9.91 2.74 -1.40
C ALA A 68 -8.92 3.66 -0.66
N ILE A 69 -9.18 3.97 0.60
CA ILE A 69 -8.28 4.74 1.45
C ILE A 69 -6.99 3.94 1.69
N TYR A 70 -7.11 2.66 2.05
CA TYR A 70 -5.96 1.77 2.28
C TYR A 70 -5.11 1.55 1.02
N ALA A 71 -5.76 1.43 -0.14
CA ALA A 71 -5.07 1.21 -1.41
C ALA A 71 -4.51 2.51 -2.02
N ASN A 72 -4.64 3.66 -1.34
CA ASN A 72 -4.22 4.98 -1.83
C ASN A 72 -4.63 5.22 -3.28
N GLY A 73 -5.88 4.93 -3.60
CA GLY A 73 -6.40 4.98 -4.96
C GLY A 73 -7.82 5.53 -5.05
N SER A 74 -8.18 6.00 -6.25
CA SER A 74 -9.56 6.36 -6.52
C SER A 74 -10.45 5.12 -6.44
N LEU A 75 -11.73 5.30 -6.05
CA LEU A 75 -12.71 4.20 -5.99
C LEU A 75 -12.83 3.46 -7.34
N SER A 76 -12.68 4.16 -8.47
CA SER A 76 -12.71 3.55 -9.80
C SER A 76 -11.48 2.68 -10.07
N ARG A 77 -10.29 3.07 -9.63
CA ARG A 77 -9.07 2.25 -9.71
C ARG A 77 -9.20 1.00 -8.84
N LEU A 78 -9.68 1.18 -7.60
CA LEU A 78 -9.92 0.08 -6.68
C LEU A 78 -10.94 -0.91 -7.27
N SER A 79 -12.07 -0.44 -7.76
CA SER A 79 -13.13 -1.30 -8.34
C SER A 79 -12.60 -2.19 -9.46
N ARG A 80 -11.70 -1.66 -10.31
CA ARG A 80 -11.04 -2.46 -11.37
C ARG A 80 -10.07 -3.49 -10.79
N GLY A 81 -9.29 -3.13 -9.77
CA GLY A 81 -8.37 -4.06 -9.08
C GLY A 81 -9.14 -5.20 -8.43
N VAL A 82 -10.16 -4.87 -7.63
CA VAL A 82 -11.01 -5.86 -6.96
C VAL A 82 -11.75 -6.75 -7.98
N ALA A 83 -12.24 -6.20 -9.09
CA ALA A 83 -12.88 -6.99 -10.14
C ALA A 83 -11.91 -8.00 -10.80
N ARG A 84 -10.62 -7.70 -10.90
CA ARG A 84 -9.61 -8.68 -11.35
C ARG A 84 -9.40 -9.80 -10.33
N LEU A 85 -9.28 -9.44 -9.04
CA LEU A 85 -9.15 -10.43 -7.96
C LEU A 85 -10.39 -11.31 -7.82
N GLU A 86 -11.57 -10.73 -8.00
CA GLU A 86 -12.84 -11.47 -7.97
C GLU A 86 -12.95 -12.48 -9.12
N ARG A 87 -12.51 -12.14 -10.35
CA ARG A 87 -12.46 -13.09 -11.47
C ARG A 87 -11.50 -14.26 -11.22
N ARG A 88 -10.49 -14.08 -10.38
CA ARG A 88 -9.56 -15.12 -9.92
C ARG A 88 -10.11 -15.94 -8.74
N GLY A 89 -11.25 -15.54 -8.17
CA GLY A 89 -11.83 -16.17 -7.00
C GLY A 89 -11.17 -15.77 -5.66
N TRP A 90 -10.28 -14.78 -5.64
CA TRP A 90 -9.49 -14.40 -4.45
C TRP A 90 -10.20 -13.38 -3.56
N VAL A 91 -11.18 -12.68 -4.10
CA VAL A 91 -12.04 -11.72 -3.38
C VAL A 91 -13.48 -11.93 -3.81
N THR A 92 -14.42 -11.72 -2.89
CA THR A 92 -15.86 -11.65 -3.22
C THR A 92 -16.38 -10.27 -2.90
N ARG A 93 -17.44 -9.82 -3.63
CA ARG A 93 -18.17 -8.59 -3.32
C ARG A 93 -19.62 -8.88 -3.05
N LYS A 94 -20.17 -8.23 -2.01
CA LYS A 94 -21.59 -8.35 -1.64
C LYS A 94 -22.08 -6.99 -1.16
N PRO A 95 -23.39 -6.68 -1.32
CA PRO A 95 -24.00 -5.53 -0.64
C PRO A 95 -23.79 -5.65 0.88
N ASP A 96 -23.57 -4.51 1.55
CA ASP A 96 -23.48 -4.48 3.01
C ASP A 96 -24.88 -4.79 3.60
N PRO A 97 -25.03 -5.84 4.44
CA PRO A 97 -26.30 -6.20 5.04
C PRO A 97 -26.90 -5.10 5.93
N ALA A 98 -26.07 -4.24 6.51
CA ALA A 98 -26.50 -3.13 7.35
C ALA A 98 -26.95 -1.91 6.54
N ASP A 99 -26.37 -1.70 5.35
CA ASP A 99 -26.73 -0.60 4.45
C ASP A 99 -26.38 -0.97 3.01
N GLY A 100 -27.35 -1.42 2.25
CA GLY A 100 -27.20 -1.89 0.86
C GLY A 100 -26.67 -0.85 -0.14
N ARG A 101 -26.49 0.41 0.27
CA ARG A 101 -25.80 1.45 -0.54
C ARG A 101 -24.28 1.20 -0.62
N TYR A 102 -23.73 0.44 0.31
CA TYR A 102 -22.30 0.10 0.35
C TYR A 102 -22.07 -1.32 -0.18
N THR A 103 -20.88 -1.52 -0.70
CA THR A 103 -20.41 -2.85 -1.14
C THR A 103 -19.25 -3.25 -0.24
N LEU A 104 -19.32 -4.46 0.28
CA LEU A 104 -18.25 -5.12 1.02
C LEU A 104 -17.38 -5.91 0.07
N ALA A 105 -16.07 -5.90 0.28
CA ALA A 105 -15.10 -6.82 -0.32
C ALA A 105 -14.58 -7.75 0.78
N THR A 106 -14.57 -9.05 0.53
CA THR A 106 -14.09 -10.07 1.47
C THR A 106 -13.02 -10.92 0.82
N LEU A 107 -11.91 -11.14 1.51
CA LEU A 107 -10.85 -12.06 1.11
C LEU A 107 -11.38 -13.50 1.19
N THR A 108 -11.14 -14.31 0.18
CA THR A 108 -11.45 -15.75 0.20
C THR A 108 -10.26 -16.54 0.78
N ASP A 109 -10.48 -17.82 1.09
CA ASP A 109 -9.40 -18.74 1.51
C ASP A 109 -8.35 -18.90 0.42
N ASP A 110 -8.77 -18.96 -0.86
CA ASP A 110 -7.85 -19.01 -2.01
C ASP A 110 -7.03 -17.70 -2.11
N GLY A 111 -7.68 -16.54 -1.91
CA GLY A 111 -7.00 -15.25 -1.87
C GLY A 111 -6.00 -15.15 -0.72
N ARG A 112 -6.33 -15.72 0.44
CA ARG A 112 -5.43 -15.81 1.59
C ARG A 112 -4.23 -16.70 1.29
N SER A 113 -4.45 -17.86 0.67
CA SER A 113 -3.38 -18.78 0.28
C SER A 113 -2.38 -18.11 -0.65
N VAL A 114 -2.86 -17.43 -1.69
CA VAL A 114 -2.01 -16.68 -2.63
C VAL A 114 -1.22 -15.57 -1.93
N LEU A 115 -1.84 -14.84 -0.99
CA LEU A 115 -1.15 -13.80 -0.21
C LEU A 115 -0.03 -14.41 0.64
N VAL A 116 -0.28 -15.51 1.33
CA VAL A 116 0.71 -16.23 2.18
C VAL A 116 1.87 -16.76 1.33
N GLU A 117 1.59 -17.31 0.15
CA GLU A 117 2.62 -17.81 -0.77
C GLU A 117 3.49 -16.67 -1.34
N ALA A 118 2.91 -15.51 -1.63
CA ALA A 118 3.62 -14.37 -2.18
C ALA A 118 4.46 -13.60 -1.13
N ALA A 119 4.06 -13.65 0.15
CA ALA A 119 4.64 -12.82 1.21
C ALA A 119 6.16 -13.03 1.42
N PRO A 120 6.71 -14.25 1.47
CA PRO A 120 8.15 -14.45 1.69
C PRO A 120 9.01 -13.78 0.63
N GLY A 121 8.71 -13.97 -0.65
CA GLY A 121 9.44 -13.34 -1.76
C GLY A 121 9.31 -11.81 -1.76
N HIS A 122 8.13 -11.30 -1.37
CA HIS A 122 7.92 -9.86 -1.25
C HIS A 122 8.73 -9.26 -0.08
N VAL A 123 8.76 -9.93 1.09
CA VAL A 123 9.60 -9.52 2.23
C VAL A 123 11.08 -9.51 1.86
N GLU A 124 11.57 -10.54 1.18
CA GLU A 124 12.96 -10.61 0.70
C GLU A 124 13.28 -9.45 -0.27
N ALA A 125 12.37 -9.13 -1.19
CA ALA A 125 12.52 -7.99 -2.08
C ALA A 125 12.59 -6.66 -1.32
N VAL A 126 11.71 -6.45 -0.34
CA VAL A 126 11.72 -5.24 0.52
C VAL A 126 13.03 -5.15 1.30
N ASN A 127 13.51 -6.25 1.90
CA ASN A 127 14.80 -6.26 2.59
C ASN A 127 15.93 -5.85 1.64
N ARG A 128 16.08 -6.53 0.53
CA ARG A 128 17.15 -6.27 -0.45
C ARG A 128 17.10 -4.84 -1.02
N LEU A 129 15.92 -4.32 -1.31
CA LEU A 129 15.75 -3.02 -1.98
C LEU A 129 15.79 -1.82 -1.01
N VAL A 130 15.49 -2.05 0.28
CA VAL A 130 15.36 -0.98 1.27
C VAL A 130 16.24 -1.21 2.49
N PHE A 131 16.08 -2.32 3.21
CA PHE A 131 16.68 -2.44 4.55
C PHE A 131 18.13 -2.90 4.55
N ASP A 132 18.56 -3.72 3.60
CA ASP A 132 19.93 -4.23 3.54
C ASP A 132 20.98 -3.14 3.21
N VAL A 133 20.52 -2.00 2.65
CA VAL A 133 21.39 -0.85 2.35
C VAL A 133 21.37 0.22 3.44
N LEU A 134 20.58 0.04 4.50
CA LEU A 134 20.41 0.99 5.60
C LEU A 134 21.05 0.45 6.87
N THR A 135 21.68 1.35 7.62
CA THR A 135 22.02 1.06 9.02
C THR A 135 20.74 1.06 9.88
N THR A 136 20.79 0.43 11.07
CA THR A 136 19.68 0.44 12.02
C THR A 136 19.22 1.87 12.38
N ALA A 137 20.16 2.80 12.52
CA ALA A 137 19.85 4.20 12.79
C ALA A 137 19.10 4.87 11.62
N GLN A 138 19.50 4.60 10.39
CA GLN A 138 18.83 5.13 9.19
C GLN A 138 17.43 4.53 9.01
N ALA A 139 17.25 3.24 9.26
CA ALA A 139 15.93 2.60 9.23
C ALA A 139 14.98 3.23 10.28
N HIS A 140 15.50 3.52 11.49
CA HIS A 140 14.73 4.23 12.51
C HIS A 140 14.37 5.67 12.09
N GLN A 141 15.31 6.40 11.48
CA GLN A 141 15.06 7.74 10.94
C GLN A 141 14.02 7.71 9.81
N LEU A 142 14.11 6.75 8.88
CA LEU A 142 13.13 6.56 7.81
C LEU A 142 11.72 6.37 8.38
N ARG A 143 11.56 5.55 9.41
CA ARG A 143 10.27 5.36 10.11
C ARG A 143 9.73 6.67 10.69
N ILE A 144 10.59 7.49 11.31
CA ILE A 144 10.18 8.78 11.90
C ILE A 144 9.76 9.76 10.81
N ILE A 145 10.54 9.86 9.72
CA ILE A 145 10.27 10.78 8.61
C ILE A 145 8.98 10.40 7.90
N ALA A 146 8.86 9.14 7.49
CA ALA A 146 7.67 8.64 6.81
C ALA A 146 6.39 8.69 7.69
N GLY A 147 6.53 8.54 9.01
CA GLY A 147 5.40 8.64 9.93
C GLY A 147 4.90 10.07 10.18
N ARG A 148 5.68 11.11 9.87
CA ARG A 148 5.26 12.52 10.05
C ARG A 148 4.21 12.95 9.05
N ASP A 149 4.31 12.50 7.81
CA ASP A 149 3.34 12.83 6.76
C ASP A 149 1.95 12.27 7.07
N SER A 150 1.89 11.10 7.72
CA SER A 150 0.63 10.51 8.19
C SER A 150 -0.06 11.35 9.28
N LEU A 151 0.67 12.23 9.96
CA LEU A 151 0.12 13.11 11.01
C LEU A 151 -0.33 14.47 10.43
N ALA A 152 0.28 14.95 9.34
CA ALA A 152 0.01 16.26 8.77
C ALA A 152 -1.35 16.34 8.05
N ASP A 153 -1.76 15.26 7.37
CA ASP A 153 -2.97 15.22 6.54
C ASP A 153 -4.17 14.49 7.18
N GLY A 154 -4.10 14.10 8.46
CA GLY A 154 -5.14 13.26 9.06
C GLY A 154 -5.28 11.92 8.32
N ALA A 155 -4.27 11.51 7.57
CA ALA A 155 -4.24 10.25 6.85
C ALA A 155 -4.47 9.13 7.87
N ARG A 156 -5.63 8.49 7.80
CA ARG A 156 -5.93 7.29 8.55
C ARG A 156 -4.80 6.32 8.22
N GLN A 157 -4.16 5.78 9.27
CA GLN A 157 -3.09 4.80 9.12
C GLN A 157 -3.58 3.70 8.19
N ALA A 158 -3.12 3.76 6.93
CA ALA A 158 -3.24 2.59 6.08
C ALA A 158 -2.52 1.46 6.82
N PRO A 159 -3.12 0.27 6.99
CA PRO A 159 -2.40 -0.84 7.58
C PRO A 159 -1.13 -1.00 6.76
N VAL A 160 0.00 -0.87 7.41
CA VAL A 160 1.30 -1.19 6.84
C VAL A 160 1.14 -2.59 6.29
N PHE A 161 1.43 -2.79 5.00
CA PHE A 161 1.42 -4.09 4.36
C PHE A 161 2.07 -5.09 5.31
N PHE A 162 1.29 -6.02 5.86
CA PHE A 162 1.78 -6.95 6.88
C PHE A 162 2.88 -7.80 6.24
N LEU A 163 4.11 -7.42 6.51
CA LEU A 163 5.32 -8.13 6.12
C LEU A 163 5.89 -8.90 7.32
N ASP A 164 5.02 -9.31 8.24
CA ASP A 164 5.39 -10.06 9.42
C ASP A 164 4.89 -11.52 9.37
N ARG A 165 5.37 -12.33 10.31
CA ARG A 165 5.03 -13.75 10.40
C ARG A 165 3.56 -14.02 10.77
N SER A 166 2.76 -13.01 11.06
CA SER A 166 1.35 -13.18 11.45
C SER A 166 0.50 -13.71 10.29
N LEU A 167 0.92 -13.50 9.01
CA LEU A 167 0.28 -14.10 7.85
C LEU A 167 0.36 -15.65 7.82
N SER A 168 1.34 -16.24 8.51
CA SER A 168 1.55 -17.72 8.56
C SER A 168 0.87 -18.40 9.75
N ALA A 169 0.14 -17.67 10.61
CA ALA A 169 -0.39 -18.16 11.87
C ALA A 169 -1.89 -18.55 11.84
N TYR A 170 -2.49 -18.65 10.62
CA TYR A 170 -3.91 -19.05 10.47
C TYR A 170 -4.07 -20.16 9.44
#